data_827bb697f767a31dd0c9213b59983e5a
#
_entry.id   827bb697f767a31dd0c9213b59983e5a
#
_cell.length_a   1.000
_cell.length_b   1.000
_cell.length_c   1.000
_cell.angle_alpha   90.00
_cell.angle_beta   90.00
_cell.angle_gamma   90.00
#
_symmetry.space_group_name_H-M   'P 1'
#
loop_
_entity.id
_entity.type
_entity.pdbx_description
1 polymer ?
#
loop_
_entity_poly.entity_id
_entity_poly.type
_entity_poly.pdbx_seq_one_letter_code
_entity_poly.pdbx_strand_id
1 'polypeptide(L)'
;MSKLADRISYLMEQEHIDSVCDRALLLDYKAELSYMRKDYDVAVKKREKAIHLLENEDDTMNTMNQKRYINLLSNLYNNLSNVYLALKKTDKATEALHKAFEIRISYADTGIIETHDMLQQMLNLVNMLILAGDLELARLVLNQYDALVTDNEGYNTLDYGCCRLASGIIALKEGKPVEAEKNLLAAESIINVAMDTSDSDLASSDTAVSAFDNYVSKNNYLKSVYGYLNNLYARWHKPEKALEYKEKWLNAKNEQNKNITHRNA
;
A
#
# COMPACT_ATOMS: atom_id res chain seq x y z
N MET A 1 -6.48 16.93 -14.79
CA MET A 1 -5.36 16.71 -13.85
C MET A 1 -4.10 17.50 -14.19
N SER A 2 -3.64 17.60 -15.46
CA SER A 2 -2.48 18.47 -15.78
C SER A 2 -2.69 19.94 -15.38
N LYS A 3 -3.87 20.49 -15.63
CA LYS A 3 -4.24 21.86 -15.23
C LYS A 3 -4.17 22.12 -13.72
N LEU A 4 -4.43 21.09 -12.90
CA LEU A 4 -4.34 21.21 -11.44
C LEU A 4 -2.88 21.27 -10.98
N ALA A 5 -2.01 20.42 -11.53
CA ALA A 5 -0.58 20.45 -11.21
C ALA A 5 0.10 21.73 -11.71
N ASP A 6 -0.30 22.22 -12.91
CA ASP A 6 0.19 23.49 -13.43
C ASP A 6 -0.30 24.67 -12.56
N ARG A 7 -1.55 24.59 -12.07
CA ARG A 7 -2.11 25.59 -11.15
C ARG A 7 -1.43 25.58 -9.78
N ILE A 8 -1.16 24.38 -9.24
CA ILE A 8 -0.41 24.23 -7.98
C ILE A 8 1.00 24.80 -8.15
N SER A 9 1.71 24.47 -9.25
CA SER A 9 3.03 25.02 -9.54
C SER A 9 3.01 26.55 -9.61
N TYR A 10 2.03 27.12 -10.30
CA TYR A 10 1.87 28.57 -10.41
C TYR A 10 1.62 29.23 -9.06
N LEU A 11 0.73 28.67 -8.23
CA LEU A 11 0.44 29.20 -6.89
C LEU A 11 1.67 29.13 -5.97
N MET A 12 2.44 28.02 -6.04
CA MET A 12 3.67 27.88 -5.26
C MET A 12 4.75 28.88 -5.68
N GLU A 13 4.85 29.23 -6.96
CA GLU A 13 5.76 30.26 -7.46
C GLU A 13 5.34 31.68 -7.02
N GLN A 14 4.02 31.95 -6.96
CA GLN A 14 3.48 33.25 -6.56
C GLN A 14 3.60 33.52 -5.05
N GLU A 15 3.46 32.47 -4.23
CA GLU A 15 3.45 32.59 -2.78
C GLU A 15 4.84 32.50 -2.13
N HIS A 16 5.94 32.48 -2.92
CA HIS A 16 7.32 32.31 -2.44
C HIS A 16 7.47 31.16 -1.43
N ILE A 17 6.94 29.97 -1.81
CA ILE A 17 7.03 28.79 -0.96
C ILE A 17 8.48 28.28 -0.98
N ASP A 18 9.25 28.66 0.02
CA ASP A 18 10.67 28.33 0.15
C ASP A 18 10.92 26.96 0.81
N SER A 19 9.87 26.32 1.34
CA SER A 19 10.02 25.01 2.01
C SER A 19 10.49 23.93 1.04
N VAL A 20 11.61 23.27 1.37
CA VAL A 20 12.14 22.14 0.60
C VAL A 20 11.13 21.00 0.53
N CYS A 21 10.38 20.75 1.60
CA CYS A 21 9.29 19.77 1.60
C CYS A 21 8.21 20.11 0.54
N ASP A 22 7.84 21.37 0.37
CA ASP A 22 6.84 21.74 -0.63
C ASP A 22 7.37 21.60 -2.05
N ARG A 23 8.63 21.94 -2.29
CA ARG A 23 9.28 21.70 -3.58
C ARG A 23 9.39 20.21 -3.92
N ALA A 24 9.75 19.38 -2.93
CA ALA A 24 9.80 17.93 -3.09
C ALA A 24 8.41 17.35 -3.36
N LEU A 25 7.39 17.77 -2.62
CA LEU A 25 6.00 17.37 -2.82
C LEU A 25 5.48 17.74 -4.22
N LEU A 26 5.79 18.93 -4.70
CA LEU A 26 5.45 19.34 -6.07
C LEU A 26 6.10 18.45 -7.12
N LEU A 27 7.36 18.05 -6.91
CA LEU A 27 8.03 17.11 -7.81
C LEU A 27 7.37 15.74 -7.79
N ASP A 28 6.90 15.25 -6.63
CA ASP A 28 6.16 13.98 -6.54
C ASP A 28 4.82 14.05 -7.28
N TYR A 29 4.04 15.12 -7.13
CA TYR A 29 2.82 15.32 -7.93
C TYR A 29 3.10 15.33 -9.43
N LYS A 30 4.16 16.02 -9.88
CA LYS A 30 4.58 16.01 -11.28
C LYS A 30 5.06 14.62 -11.74
N ALA A 31 5.67 13.84 -10.85
CA ALA A 31 6.07 12.46 -11.12
C ALA A 31 4.84 11.55 -11.23
N GLU A 32 3.86 11.70 -10.36
CA GLU A 32 2.61 10.94 -10.40
C GLU A 32 1.85 11.17 -11.72
N LEU A 33 1.76 12.42 -12.19
CA LEU A 33 1.20 12.72 -13.51
C LEU A 33 1.96 12.03 -14.65
N SER A 34 3.29 11.96 -14.55
CA SER A 34 4.11 11.25 -15.54
C SER A 34 3.86 9.74 -15.48
N TYR A 35 3.75 9.16 -14.26
CA TYR A 35 3.40 7.77 -14.04
C TYR A 35 2.05 7.39 -14.66
N MET A 36 1.01 8.21 -14.43
CA MET A 36 -0.32 8.01 -15.01
C MET A 36 -0.33 8.07 -16.54
N ARG A 37 0.59 8.84 -17.14
CA ARG A 37 0.82 8.90 -18.60
C ARG A 37 1.69 7.76 -19.11
N LYS A 38 2.18 6.90 -18.23
CA LYS A 38 3.16 5.83 -18.50
C LYS A 38 4.55 6.32 -18.91
N ASP A 39 4.86 7.58 -18.64
CA ASP A 39 6.18 8.17 -18.83
C ASP A 39 7.08 7.84 -17.61
N TYR A 40 7.34 6.54 -17.42
CA TYR A 40 7.95 6.02 -16.20
C TYR A 40 9.36 6.55 -15.94
N ASP A 41 10.18 6.71 -16.97
CA ASP A 41 11.54 7.25 -16.82
C ASP A 41 11.52 8.73 -16.36
N VAL A 42 10.52 9.49 -16.78
CA VAL A 42 10.32 10.87 -16.33
C VAL A 42 9.84 10.89 -14.88
N ALA A 43 8.95 9.95 -14.50
CA ALA A 43 8.49 9.79 -13.12
C ALA A 43 9.64 9.44 -12.18
N VAL A 44 10.52 8.50 -12.56
CA VAL A 44 11.73 8.15 -11.80
C VAL A 44 12.59 9.40 -11.57
N LYS A 45 13.00 10.09 -12.63
CA LYS A 45 13.88 11.28 -12.52
C LYS A 45 13.32 12.35 -11.59
N LYS A 46 12.01 12.58 -11.62
CA LYS A 46 11.37 13.58 -10.76
C LYS A 46 11.36 13.15 -9.30
N ARG A 47 11.07 11.86 -9.00
CA ARG A 47 11.10 11.34 -7.64
C ARG A 47 12.52 11.30 -7.07
N GLU A 48 13.49 10.84 -7.86
CA GLU A 48 14.91 10.90 -7.47
C GLU A 48 15.36 12.35 -7.17
N LYS A 49 14.92 13.33 -7.98
CA LYS A 49 15.19 14.74 -7.70
C LYS A 49 14.52 15.22 -6.40
N ALA A 50 13.29 14.80 -6.12
CA ALA A 50 12.59 15.13 -4.89
C ALA A 50 13.28 14.53 -3.65
N ILE A 51 13.71 13.29 -3.73
CA ILE A 51 14.48 12.60 -2.69
C ILE A 51 15.78 13.35 -2.43
N HIS A 52 16.55 13.65 -3.48
CA HIS A 52 17.82 14.36 -3.36
C HIS A 52 17.66 15.77 -2.74
N LEU A 53 16.56 16.46 -3.01
CA LEU A 53 16.27 17.74 -2.36
C LEU A 53 16.10 17.59 -0.85
N LEU A 54 15.40 16.56 -0.41
CA LEU A 54 15.17 16.30 1.02
C LEU A 54 16.45 15.84 1.71
N GLU A 55 17.20 14.90 1.13
CA GLU A 55 18.41 14.33 1.72
C GLU A 55 19.57 15.33 1.87
N ASN A 56 19.55 16.44 1.12
CA ASN A 56 20.57 17.49 1.22
C ASN A 56 20.13 18.68 2.07
N GLU A 57 18.99 18.60 2.75
CA GLU A 57 18.55 19.64 3.71
C GLU A 57 19.29 19.48 5.03
N ASP A 58 19.72 20.62 5.58
CA ASP A 58 20.45 20.66 6.86
C ASP A 58 19.51 20.35 8.03
N ASP A 59 19.96 19.56 8.99
CA ASP A 59 19.22 18.84 10.06
C ASP A 59 18.60 19.75 11.15
N THR A 60 18.34 21.05 10.87
CA THR A 60 17.85 22.03 11.86
C THR A 60 16.34 22.14 11.97
N MET A 61 15.59 21.04 11.65
CA MET A 61 14.13 21.07 11.65
C MET A 61 13.52 20.90 13.05
N ASN A 62 12.47 21.70 13.34
CA ASN A 62 11.64 21.47 14.52
C ASN A 62 10.84 20.16 14.36
N THR A 63 10.32 19.59 15.47
CA THR A 63 9.65 18.28 15.50
C THR A 63 8.50 18.16 14.49
N MET A 64 7.77 19.23 14.23
CA MET A 64 6.63 19.22 13.28
C MET A 64 7.10 19.14 11.82
N ASN A 65 8.17 19.82 11.48
CA ASN A 65 8.80 19.73 10.17
C ASN A 65 9.46 18.39 9.98
N GLN A 66 10.02 17.80 11.04
CA GLN A 66 10.63 16.47 11.03
C GLN A 66 9.60 15.37 10.69
N LYS A 67 8.40 15.39 11.31
CA LYS A 67 7.30 14.44 10.95
C LYS A 67 6.95 14.55 9.46
N ARG A 68 6.79 15.78 8.97
CA ARG A 68 6.47 16.03 7.56
C ARG A 68 7.57 15.53 6.63
N TYR A 69 8.81 15.80 6.96
CA TYR A 69 10.00 15.37 6.23
C TYR A 69 10.08 13.85 6.12
N ILE A 70 9.99 13.14 7.26
CA ILE A 70 10.06 11.68 7.33
C ILE A 70 8.94 11.04 6.50
N ASN A 71 7.71 11.52 6.67
CA ASN A 71 6.56 11.02 5.93
C ASN A 71 6.72 11.25 4.42
N LEU A 72 7.17 12.43 4.01
CA LEU A 72 7.37 12.73 2.60
C LEU A 72 8.49 11.89 1.99
N LEU A 73 9.64 11.78 2.67
CA LEU A 73 10.79 11.03 2.17
C LEU A 73 10.48 9.55 2.05
N SER A 74 9.85 8.94 3.07
CA SER A 74 9.46 7.53 3.00
C SER A 74 8.39 7.26 1.92
N ASN A 75 7.44 8.19 1.74
CA ASN A 75 6.43 8.07 0.68
C ASN A 75 7.05 8.22 -0.72
N LEU A 76 8.03 9.10 -0.89
CA LEU A 76 8.77 9.23 -2.17
C LEU A 76 9.48 7.93 -2.55
N TYR A 77 10.15 7.28 -1.61
CA TYR A 77 10.78 5.98 -1.85
C TYR A 77 9.75 4.89 -2.14
N ASN A 78 8.62 4.84 -1.43
CA ASN A 78 7.52 3.91 -1.71
C ASN A 78 6.93 4.15 -3.12
N ASN A 79 6.68 5.40 -3.48
CA ASN A 79 6.17 5.75 -4.80
C ASN A 79 7.19 5.45 -5.91
N LEU A 80 8.49 5.63 -5.65
CA LEU A 80 9.57 5.30 -6.57
C LEU A 80 9.61 3.78 -6.84
N SER A 81 9.38 2.95 -5.81
CA SER A 81 9.30 1.50 -5.95
C SER A 81 8.19 1.09 -6.91
N ASN A 82 7.02 1.72 -6.84
CA ASN A 82 5.91 1.45 -7.75
C ASN A 82 6.26 1.76 -9.21
N VAL A 83 7.06 2.82 -9.46
CA VAL A 83 7.55 3.12 -10.83
C VAL A 83 8.53 2.06 -11.30
N TYR A 84 9.47 1.63 -10.44
CA TYR A 84 10.40 0.57 -10.78
C TYR A 84 9.70 -0.76 -11.05
N LEU A 85 8.60 -1.06 -10.35
CA LEU A 85 7.75 -2.22 -10.66
C LEU A 85 7.13 -2.11 -12.06
N ALA A 86 6.58 -0.96 -12.39
CA ALA A 86 6.02 -0.73 -13.73
C ALA A 86 7.06 -0.88 -14.83
N LEU A 87 8.33 -0.56 -14.53
CA LEU A 87 9.51 -0.78 -15.39
C LEU A 87 10.07 -2.21 -15.31
N LYS A 88 9.48 -3.11 -14.51
CA LYS A 88 9.96 -4.49 -14.26
C LYS A 88 11.38 -4.55 -13.65
N LYS A 89 11.79 -3.51 -12.94
CA LYS A 89 13.08 -3.42 -12.23
C LYS A 89 12.88 -3.80 -10.76
N THR A 90 12.60 -5.08 -10.51
CA THR A 90 12.20 -5.60 -9.18
C THR A 90 13.25 -5.31 -8.11
N ASP A 91 14.54 -5.50 -8.41
CA ASP A 91 15.62 -5.26 -7.44
C ASP A 91 15.64 -3.80 -6.96
N LYS A 92 15.53 -2.84 -7.89
CA LYS A 92 15.45 -1.41 -7.54
C LYS A 92 14.18 -1.05 -6.78
N ALA A 93 13.06 -1.71 -7.10
CA ALA A 93 11.82 -1.52 -6.39
C ALA A 93 11.94 -2.00 -4.94
N THR A 94 12.53 -3.17 -4.72
CA THR A 94 12.79 -3.72 -3.38
C THR A 94 13.75 -2.82 -2.60
N GLU A 95 14.84 -2.36 -3.20
CA GLU A 95 15.79 -1.42 -2.57
C GLU A 95 15.10 -0.11 -2.13
N ALA A 96 14.26 0.46 -2.97
CA ALA A 96 13.52 1.68 -2.64
C ALA A 96 12.56 1.45 -1.46
N LEU A 97 11.88 0.29 -1.40
CA LEU A 97 11.01 -0.04 -0.26
C LEU A 97 11.78 -0.30 1.02
N HIS A 98 12.96 -0.94 0.94
CA HIS A 98 13.84 -1.05 2.11
C HIS A 98 14.20 0.31 2.69
N LYS A 99 14.58 1.27 1.86
CA LYS A 99 14.87 2.64 2.30
C LYS A 99 13.67 3.32 2.94
N ALA A 100 12.48 3.18 2.33
CA ALA A 100 11.25 3.71 2.92
C ALA A 100 10.98 3.14 4.32
N PHE A 101 11.21 1.85 4.49
CA PHE A 101 11.03 1.15 5.76
C PHE A 101 12.10 1.52 6.79
N GLU A 102 13.38 1.57 6.42
CA GLU A 102 14.49 1.99 7.29
C GLU A 102 14.28 3.40 7.84
N ILE A 103 13.84 4.33 6.98
CA ILE A 103 13.51 5.70 7.41
C ILE A 103 12.44 5.67 8.49
N ARG A 104 11.36 4.91 8.33
CA ARG A 104 10.29 4.85 9.34
C ARG A 104 10.73 4.15 10.63
N ILE A 105 11.45 3.04 10.54
CA ILE A 105 11.96 2.33 11.73
C ILE A 105 12.89 3.21 12.54
N SER A 106 13.78 3.97 11.91
CA SER A 106 14.71 4.85 12.64
C SER A 106 14.02 5.93 13.48
N TYR A 107 12.73 6.20 13.22
CA TYR A 107 11.92 7.16 13.98
C TYR A 107 10.75 6.52 14.73
N ALA A 108 10.62 5.20 14.74
CA ALA A 108 9.49 4.50 15.38
C ALA A 108 9.37 4.82 16.87
N ASP A 109 10.49 4.82 17.58
CA ASP A 109 10.53 5.07 19.04
C ASP A 109 10.32 6.55 19.41
N THR A 110 10.31 7.45 18.44
CA THR A 110 10.18 8.90 18.69
C THR A 110 8.72 9.35 18.86
N GLY A 111 7.74 8.48 18.58
CA GLY A 111 6.32 8.84 18.52
C GLY A 111 5.93 9.76 17.36
N ILE A 112 6.85 10.01 16.42
CA ILE A 112 6.63 10.88 15.26
C ILE A 112 5.81 10.16 14.19
N ILE A 113 5.97 8.84 14.07
CA ILE A 113 5.30 8.01 13.06
C ILE A 113 4.09 7.33 13.67
N GLU A 114 2.97 7.42 12.98
CA GLU A 114 1.75 6.69 13.36
C GLU A 114 1.91 5.20 13.04
N THR A 115 1.43 4.34 13.93
CA THR A 115 1.51 2.88 13.79
C THR A 115 0.91 2.42 12.45
N HIS A 116 -0.21 3.01 12.05
CA HIS A 116 -0.87 2.69 10.78
C HIS A 116 0.04 2.94 9.56
N ASP A 117 0.73 4.07 9.52
CA ASP A 117 1.67 4.39 8.42
C ASP A 117 2.83 3.38 8.36
N MET A 118 3.32 2.92 9.52
CA MET A 118 4.36 1.91 9.59
C MET A 118 3.86 0.55 9.09
N LEU A 119 2.67 0.12 9.51
CA LEU A 119 2.04 -1.12 9.07
C LEU A 119 1.84 -1.13 7.55
N GLN A 120 1.38 -0.03 6.96
CA GLN A 120 1.21 0.07 5.51
C GLN A 120 2.54 -0.11 4.74
N GLN A 121 3.64 0.46 5.25
CA GLN A 121 4.96 0.31 4.62
C GLN A 121 5.49 -1.12 4.76
N MET A 122 5.31 -1.74 5.92
CA MET A 122 5.69 -3.14 6.13
C MET A 122 4.94 -4.08 5.17
N LEU A 123 3.63 -3.87 5.00
CA LEU A 123 2.83 -4.68 4.08
C LEU A 123 3.28 -4.50 2.62
N ASN A 124 3.61 -3.26 2.22
CA ASN A 124 4.16 -2.99 0.90
C ASN A 124 5.50 -3.71 0.68
N LEU A 125 6.39 -3.68 1.69
CA LEU A 125 7.66 -4.39 1.64
C LEU A 125 7.46 -5.91 1.54
N VAL A 126 6.57 -6.48 2.35
CA VAL A 126 6.22 -7.92 2.29
C VAL A 126 5.74 -8.30 0.88
N ASN A 127 4.84 -7.53 0.30
CA ASN A 127 4.34 -7.79 -1.05
C ASN A 127 5.45 -7.76 -2.10
N MET A 128 6.39 -6.83 -1.98
CA MET A 128 7.55 -6.74 -2.88
C MET A 128 8.51 -7.90 -2.73
N LEU A 129 8.81 -8.29 -1.51
CA LEU A 129 9.67 -9.45 -1.24
C LEU A 129 9.05 -10.75 -1.78
N ILE A 130 7.72 -10.90 -1.65
CA ILE A 130 6.97 -12.00 -2.27
C ILE A 130 7.09 -11.98 -3.80
N LEU A 131 7.04 -10.82 -4.43
CA LEU A 131 7.21 -10.66 -5.89
C LEU A 131 8.66 -10.94 -6.33
N ALA A 132 9.63 -10.48 -5.56
CA ALA A 132 11.05 -10.74 -5.78
C ALA A 132 11.43 -12.21 -5.56
N GLY A 133 10.59 -12.96 -4.80
CA GLY A 133 10.85 -14.37 -4.46
C GLY A 133 11.68 -14.55 -3.19
N ASP A 134 11.99 -13.47 -2.48
CA ASP A 134 12.65 -13.53 -1.16
C ASP A 134 11.62 -13.83 -0.07
N LEU A 135 11.20 -15.10 -0.02
CA LEU A 135 10.14 -15.54 0.89
C LEU A 135 10.60 -15.61 2.34
N GLU A 136 11.89 -15.79 2.58
CA GLU A 136 12.45 -15.84 3.93
C GLU A 136 12.37 -14.47 4.60
N LEU A 137 12.86 -13.43 3.92
CA LEU A 137 12.78 -12.06 4.41
C LEU A 137 11.33 -11.56 4.46
N ALA A 138 10.50 -11.93 3.48
CA ALA A 138 9.06 -11.61 3.50
C ALA A 138 8.39 -12.15 4.77
N ARG A 139 8.69 -13.38 5.16
CA ARG A 139 8.17 -14.02 6.38
C ARG A 139 8.67 -13.33 7.66
N LEU A 140 9.94 -12.93 7.68
CA LEU A 140 10.52 -12.21 8.81
C LEU A 140 9.80 -10.87 9.05
N VAL A 141 9.65 -10.05 8.01
CA VAL A 141 8.94 -8.77 8.09
C VAL A 141 7.46 -8.97 8.43
N LEU A 142 6.84 -10.02 7.87
CA LEU A 142 5.43 -10.34 8.15
C LEU A 142 5.20 -10.76 9.61
N ASN A 143 6.14 -11.45 10.25
CA ASN A 143 6.05 -11.81 11.66
C ASN A 143 6.12 -10.55 12.56
N GLN A 144 6.95 -9.57 12.20
CA GLN A 144 7.00 -8.28 12.91
C GLN A 144 5.70 -7.49 12.72
N TYR A 145 5.16 -7.49 11.50
CA TYR A 145 3.85 -6.90 11.19
C TYR A 145 2.73 -7.54 12.03
N ASP A 146 2.68 -8.86 12.08
CA ASP A 146 1.69 -9.64 12.86
C ASP A 146 1.73 -9.27 14.35
N ALA A 147 2.91 -9.16 14.93
CA ALA A 147 3.09 -8.76 16.31
C ALA A 147 2.57 -7.34 16.57
N LEU A 148 2.90 -6.37 15.70
CA LEU A 148 2.45 -5.00 15.85
C LEU A 148 0.93 -4.85 15.72
N VAL A 149 0.30 -5.57 14.80
CA VAL A 149 -1.17 -5.55 14.63
C VAL A 149 -1.85 -6.16 15.84
N THR A 150 -1.35 -7.30 16.34
CA THR A 150 -1.97 -7.98 17.49
C THR A 150 -1.84 -7.18 18.77
N ASP A 151 -0.75 -6.47 18.96
CA ASP A 151 -0.50 -5.64 20.15
C ASP A 151 -1.33 -4.34 20.17
N ASN A 152 -1.61 -3.76 18.99
CA ASN A 152 -2.27 -2.46 18.89
C ASN A 152 -3.75 -2.53 18.52
N GLU A 153 -4.16 -3.43 17.60
CA GLU A 153 -5.49 -3.41 16.99
C GLU A 153 -6.29 -4.71 17.25
N GLY A 154 -5.62 -5.78 17.60
CA GLY A 154 -6.26 -7.09 17.81
C GLY A 154 -6.53 -7.89 16.53
N TYR A 155 -7.11 -9.08 16.71
CA TYR A 155 -7.18 -10.10 15.65
C TYR A 155 -8.27 -9.91 14.57
N ASN A 156 -9.20 -8.99 14.76
CA ASN A 156 -10.35 -8.80 13.86
C ASN A 156 -10.27 -7.55 12.99
N THR A 157 -9.08 -7.04 12.76
CA THR A 157 -8.86 -5.84 11.94
C THR A 157 -8.57 -6.18 10.49
N LEU A 158 -8.75 -5.20 9.61
CA LEU A 158 -8.37 -5.32 8.21
C LEU A 158 -6.88 -5.66 8.06
N ASP A 159 -6.02 -5.04 8.88
CA ASP A 159 -4.57 -5.25 8.85
C ASP A 159 -4.22 -6.69 9.21
N TYR A 160 -4.91 -7.29 10.20
CA TYR A 160 -4.74 -8.72 10.50
C TYR A 160 -5.21 -9.62 9.34
N GLY A 161 -6.30 -9.26 8.68
CA GLY A 161 -6.75 -9.93 7.45
C GLY A 161 -5.70 -9.87 6.34
N CYS A 162 -5.04 -8.73 6.15
CA CYS A 162 -3.93 -8.57 5.20
C CYS A 162 -2.71 -9.43 5.57
N CYS A 163 -2.40 -9.54 6.87
CA CYS A 163 -1.36 -10.42 7.36
C CYS A 163 -1.65 -11.90 7.00
N ARG A 164 -2.88 -12.35 7.23
CA ARG A 164 -3.30 -13.72 6.85
C ARG A 164 -3.26 -13.94 5.34
N LEU A 165 -3.66 -12.95 4.53
CA LEU A 165 -3.55 -13.02 3.07
C LEU A 165 -2.10 -13.19 2.63
N ALA A 166 -1.19 -12.36 3.13
CA ALA A 166 0.23 -12.44 2.80
C ALA A 166 0.84 -13.80 3.23
N SER A 167 0.49 -14.29 4.44
CA SER A 167 0.89 -15.62 4.92
C SER A 167 0.43 -16.72 3.97
N GLY A 168 -0.80 -16.64 3.49
CA GLY A 168 -1.36 -17.59 2.52
C GLY A 168 -0.63 -17.58 1.18
N ILE A 169 -0.26 -16.40 0.68
CA ILE A 169 0.49 -16.25 -0.57
C ILE A 169 1.90 -16.84 -0.43
N ILE A 170 2.60 -16.55 0.68
CA ILE A 170 3.91 -17.12 0.96
C ILE A 170 3.82 -18.66 0.99
N ALA A 171 2.85 -19.22 1.71
CA ALA A 171 2.65 -20.65 1.80
C ALA A 171 2.36 -21.30 0.44
N LEU A 172 1.61 -20.62 -0.46
CA LEU A 172 1.40 -21.09 -1.84
C LEU A 172 2.71 -21.15 -2.63
N LYS A 173 3.55 -20.13 -2.51
CA LYS A 173 4.84 -20.07 -3.22
C LYS A 173 5.84 -21.10 -2.67
N GLU A 174 5.76 -21.42 -1.38
CA GLU A 174 6.56 -22.50 -0.74
C GLU A 174 6.03 -23.91 -1.02
N GLY A 175 4.92 -24.05 -1.74
CA GLY A 175 4.31 -25.34 -2.03
C GLY A 175 3.64 -26.00 -0.82
N LYS A 176 3.11 -25.21 0.13
CA LYS A 176 2.40 -25.63 1.34
C LYS A 176 0.89 -25.35 1.21
N PRO A 177 0.16 -26.13 0.41
CA PRO A 177 -1.21 -25.78 0.04
C PRO A 177 -2.21 -25.84 1.21
N VAL A 178 -2.01 -26.71 2.20
CA VAL A 178 -2.87 -26.81 3.40
C VAL A 178 -2.72 -25.56 4.28
N GLU A 179 -1.49 -25.11 4.50
CA GLU A 179 -1.20 -23.87 5.22
C GLU A 179 -1.77 -22.65 4.47
N ALA A 180 -1.65 -22.66 3.14
CA ALA A 180 -2.20 -21.62 2.29
C ALA A 180 -3.73 -21.54 2.38
N GLU A 181 -4.44 -22.69 2.27
CA GLU A 181 -5.91 -22.74 2.43
C GLU A 181 -6.34 -22.16 3.78
N LYS A 182 -5.70 -22.59 4.87
CA LYS A 182 -5.99 -22.12 6.23
C LYS A 182 -5.87 -20.59 6.33
N ASN A 183 -4.76 -20.04 5.86
CA ASN A 183 -4.50 -18.60 5.96
C ASN A 183 -5.41 -17.77 5.04
N LEU A 184 -5.68 -18.23 3.82
CA LEU A 184 -6.55 -17.53 2.88
C LEU A 184 -8.01 -17.52 3.34
N LEU A 185 -8.52 -18.62 3.90
CA LEU A 185 -9.88 -18.69 4.49
C LEU A 185 -9.99 -17.82 5.74
N ALA A 186 -8.94 -17.77 6.58
CA ALA A 186 -8.90 -16.87 7.71
C ALA A 186 -8.92 -15.40 7.24
N ALA A 187 -8.16 -15.04 6.19
CA ALA A 187 -8.19 -13.72 5.60
C ALA A 187 -9.58 -13.35 5.09
N GLU A 188 -10.25 -14.24 4.35
CA GLU A 188 -11.63 -14.04 3.89
C GLU A 188 -12.58 -13.70 5.04
N SER A 189 -12.56 -14.54 6.09
CA SER A 189 -13.43 -14.35 7.27
C SER A 189 -13.18 -13.03 7.98
N ILE A 190 -11.90 -12.71 8.26
CA ILE A 190 -11.53 -11.50 9.01
C ILE A 190 -11.86 -10.24 8.22
N ILE A 191 -11.53 -10.19 6.92
CA ILE A 191 -11.80 -9.03 6.07
C ILE A 191 -13.32 -8.81 5.94
N ASN A 192 -14.13 -9.86 5.83
CA ASN A 192 -15.59 -9.73 5.80
C ASN A 192 -16.13 -9.15 7.12
N VAL A 193 -15.71 -9.67 8.28
CA VAL A 193 -16.13 -9.14 9.59
C VAL A 193 -15.72 -7.68 9.75
N ALA A 194 -14.50 -7.31 9.36
CA ALA A 194 -14.04 -5.92 9.39
C ALA A 194 -14.85 -4.98 8.45
N MET A 195 -15.58 -5.52 7.48
CA MET A 195 -16.53 -4.75 6.66
C MET A 195 -17.83 -4.43 7.43
N ASP A 196 -18.38 -5.41 8.14
CA ASP A 196 -19.67 -5.26 8.81
C ASP A 196 -19.61 -4.27 9.98
N THR A 197 -18.49 -4.17 10.68
CA THR A 197 -18.32 -3.28 11.84
C THR A 197 -18.13 -1.80 11.46
N SER A 198 -17.74 -1.48 10.24
CA SER A 198 -17.53 -0.10 9.79
C SER A 198 -18.80 0.61 9.34
N ASP A 199 -19.88 -0.12 9.04
CA ASP A 199 -21.16 0.46 8.60
C ASP A 199 -22.01 1.00 9.76
N SER A 200 -21.74 0.61 11.01
CA SER A 200 -22.52 1.01 12.18
C SER A 200 -22.17 2.38 12.78
N ASP A 201 -20.96 2.92 12.49
CA ASP A 201 -20.46 4.15 13.15
C ASP A 201 -20.41 5.39 12.23
N LEU A 202 -20.95 5.31 11.01
CA LEU A 202 -20.80 6.32 9.96
C LEU A 202 -21.93 7.36 9.95
N ALA A 203 -21.95 8.27 10.92
CA ALA A 203 -22.95 9.37 10.98
C ALA A 203 -22.37 10.80 10.84
N SER A 204 -21.10 11.02 10.45
CA SER A 204 -20.54 12.36 10.25
C SER A 204 -19.94 12.56 8.85
N SER A 205 -20.15 13.75 8.25
CA SER A 205 -19.87 14.06 6.85
C SER A 205 -18.40 13.98 6.41
N ASP A 206 -17.45 14.11 7.33
CA ASP A 206 -16.00 13.99 7.02
C ASP A 206 -15.52 12.54 6.94
N THR A 207 -16.33 11.59 7.42
CA THR A 207 -16.04 10.15 7.42
C THR A 207 -16.45 9.44 6.12
N ALA A 208 -17.29 10.06 5.29
CA ALA A 208 -17.80 9.42 4.07
C ALA A 208 -16.70 9.10 3.03
N VAL A 209 -15.71 9.99 2.87
CA VAL A 209 -14.58 9.76 1.94
C VAL A 209 -13.67 8.66 2.47
N SER A 210 -13.35 8.70 3.76
CA SER A 210 -12.57 7.67 4.45
C SER A 210 -13.24 6.29 4.41
N ALA A 211 -14.56 6.25 4.62
CA ALA A 211 -15.34 5.02 4.53
C ALA A 211 -15.34 4.41 3.13
N PHE A 212 -15.45 5.26 2.09
CA PHE A 212 -15.40 4.80 0.71
C PHE A 212 -14.02 4.26 0.33
N ASP A 213 -12.94 4.92 0.73
CA ASP A 213 -11.57 4.45 0.46
C ASP A 213 -11.27 3.14 1.22
N ASN A 214 -11.77 2.99 2.44
CA ASN A 214 -11.73 1.73 3.18
C ASN A 214 -12.51 0.61 2.48
N TYR A 215 -13.72 0.88 2.01
CA TYR A 215 -14.53 -0.09 1.26
C TYR A 215 -13.83 -0.56 -0.03
N VAL A 216 -13.24 0.37 -0.79
CA VAL A 216 -12.49 0.05 -2.02
C VAL A 216 -11.27 -0.80 -1.71
N SER A 217 -10.54 -0.48 -0.64
CA SER A 217 -9.36 -1.23 -0.20
C SER A 217 -9.73 -2.65 0.22
N LYS A 218 -10.76 -2.82 1.05
CA LYS A 218 -11.28 -4.11 1.49
C LYS A 218 -11.68 -5.01 0.32
N ASN A 219 -12.44 -4.48 -0.65
CA ASN A 219 -12.84 -5.21 -1.84
C ASN A 219 -11.65 -5.66 -2.69
N ASN A 220 -10.57 -4.86 -2.74
CA ASN A 220 -9.33 -5.25 -3.42
C ASN A 220 -8.65 -6.42 -2.73
N TYR A 221 -8.63 -6.45 -1.39
CA TYR A 221 -8.07 -7.56 -0.64
C TYR A 221 -8.91 -8.82 -0.81
N LEU A 222 -10.24 -8.75 -0.70
CA LEU A 222 -11.14 -9.89 -0.93
C LEU A 222 -11.00 -10.44 -2.35
N LYS A 223 -10.93 -9.58 -3.36
CA LYS A 223 -10.68 -10.00 -4.73
C LYS A 223 -9.36 -10.78 -4.85
N SER A 224 -8.32 -10.36 -4.15
CA SER A 224 -7.04 -11.06 -4.11
C SER A 224 -7.18 -12.42 -3.43
N VAL A 225 -7.83 -12.49 -2.27
CA VAL A 225 -8.12 -13.75 -1.55
C VAL A 225 -8.85 -14.72 -2.46
N TYR A 226 -9.92 -14.28 -3.13
CA TYR A 226 -10.71 -15.15 -4.02
C TYR A 226 -9.90 -15.64 -5.22
N GLY A 227 -9.04 -14.81 -5.79
CA GLY A 227 -8.15 -15.18 -6.88
C GLY A 227 -7.16 -16.28 -6.46
N TYR A 228 -6.57 -16.16 -5.28
CA TYR A 228 -5.64 -17.16 -4.76
C TYR A 228 -6.35 -18.46 -4.37
N LEU A 229 -7.53 -18.42 -3.75
CA LEU A 229 -8.33 -19.61 -3.44
C LEU A 229 -8.81 -20.33 -4.71
N ASN A 230 -9.26 -19.59 -5.72
CA ASN A 230 -9.61 -20.20 -7.01
C ASN A 230 -8.42 -20.97 -7.61
N ASN A 231 -7.23 -20.36 -7.65
CA ASN A 231 -6.02 -20.97 -8.17
C ASN A 231 -5.62 -22.22 -7.36
N LEU A 232 -5.68 -22.12 -6.03
CA LEU A 232 -5.38 -23.23 -5.11
C LEU A 232 -6.30 -24.43 -5.38
N TYR A 233 -7.61 -24.21 -5.40
CA TYR A 233 -8.58 -25.29 -5.61
C TYR A 233 -8.55 -25.86 -7.02
N ALA A 234 -8.25 -25.06 -8.05
CA ALA A 234 -8.03 -25.55 -9.40
C ALA A 234 -6.84 -26.52 -9.46
N ARG A 235 -5.73 -26.19 -8.80
CA ARG A 235 -4.54 -27.06 -8.70
C ARG A 235 -4.79 -28.31 -7.84
N TRP A 236 -5.68 -28.24 -6.89
CA TRP A 236 -6.07 -29.37 -6.03
C TRP A 236 -7.15 -30.27 -6.64
N HIS A 237 -7.51 -30.03 -7.90
CA HIS A 237 -8.58 -30.80 -8.57
C HIS A 237 -9.91 -30.79 -7.80
N LYS A 238 -10.24 -29.65 -7.15
CA LYS A 238 -11.52 -29.39 -6.47
C LYS A 238 -12.36 -28.40 -7.32
N PRO A 239 -12.95 -28.84 -8.47
CA PRO A 239 -13.53 -27.93 -9.46
C PRO A 239 -14.71 -27.13 -8.93
N GLU A 240 -15.54 -27.69 -8.03
CA GLU A 240 -16.70 -27.00 -7.46
C GLU A 240 -16.26 -25.80 -6.62
N LYS A 241 -15.28 -26.00 -5.72
CA LYS A 241 -14.72 -24.91 -4.92
C LYS A 241 -13.99 -23.86 -5.81
N ALA A 242 -13.27 -24.32 -6.82
CA ALA A 242 -12.61 -23.42 -7.75
C ALA A 242 -13.65 -22.53 -8.47
N LEU A 243 -14.78 -23.10 -8.90
CA LEU A 243 -15.85 -22.35 -9.55
C LEU A 243 -16.51 -21.35 -8.59
N GLU A 244 -16.81 -21.74 -7.36
CA GLU A 244 -17.35 -20.86 -6.30
C GLU A 244 -16.47 -19.61 -6.12
N TYR A 245 -15.16 -19.81 -5.94
CA TYR A 245 -14.23 -18.68 -5.73
C TYR A 245 -13.98 -17.86 -7.00
N LYS A 246 -14.13 -18.46 -8.18
CA LYS A 246 -14.12 -17.71 -9.45
C LYS A 246 -15.31 -16.76 -9.55
N GLU A 247 -16.50 -17.21 -9.14
CA GLU A 247 -17.71 -16.37 -9.14
C GLU A 247 -17.57 -15.23 -8.11
N LYS A 248 -17.12 -15.51 -6.90
CA LYS A 248 -16.82 -14.47 -5.88
C LYS A 248 -15.81 -13.43 -6.42
N TRP A 249 -14.76 -13.88 -7.10
CA TRP A 249 -13.76 -13.01 -7.70
C TRP A 249 -14.35 -12.11 -8.80
N LEU A 250 -15.20 -12.66 -9.67
CA LEU A 250 -15.87 -11.92 -10.74
C LEU A 250 -16.82 -10.85 -10.17
N ASN A 251 -17.57 -11.18 -9.12
CA ASN A 251 -18.47 -10.25 -8.47
C ASN A 251 -17.69 -9.07 -7.85
N ALA A 252 -16.64 -9.34 -7.08
CA ALA A 252 -15.78 -8.31 -6.51
C ALA A 252 -15.14 -7.40 -7.59
N LYS A 253 -14.75 -7.99 -8.73
CA LYS A 253 -14.21 -7.23 -9.88
C LYS A 253 -15.26 -6.31 -10.52
N ASN A 254 -16.50 -6.78 -10.66
CA ASN A 254 -17.58 -6.00 -11.27
C ASN A 254 -18.02 -4.83 -10.39
N GLU A 255 -18.05 -5.01 -9.06
CA GLU A 255 -18.31 -3.93 -8.10
C GLU A 255 -17.24 -2.85 -8.16
N GLN A 256 -15.96 -3.23 -8.26
CA GLN A 256 -14.88 -2.29 -8.43
C GLN A 256 -15.04 -1.43 -9.69
N ASN A 257 -15.43 -2.02 -10.81
CA ASN A 257 -15.65 -1.29 -12.07
C ASN A 257 -16.83 -0.31 -12.00
N LYS A 258 -17.92 -0.66 -11.31
CA LYS A 258 -19.06 0.25 -11.07
C LYS A 258 -18.64 1.48 -10.26
N ASN A 259 -17.86 1.29 -9.21
CA ASN A 259 -17.39 2.36 -8.35
C ASN A 259 -16.43 3.33 -9.07
N ILE A 260 -15.58 2.84 -9.98
CA ILE A 260 -14.71 3.68 -10.82
C ILE A 260 -15.53 4.53 -11.80
N THR A 261 -16.62 3.97 -12.36
CA THR A 261 -17.48 4.68 -13.31
C THR A 261 -18.26 5.82 -12.63
N HIS A 262 -18.71 5.63 -11.40
CA HIS A 262 -19.38 6.67 -10.60
C HIS A 262 -18.43 7.80 -10.15
N ARG A 263 -17.13 7.57 -10.04
CA ARG A 263 -16.12 8.62 -9.74
C ARG A 263 -15.81 9.53 -10.94
N ASN A 264 -16.09 9.06 -12.15
CA ASN A 264 -15.76 9.78 -13.39
C ASN A 264 -17.00 10.45 -14.04
N ALA A 265 -18.16 10.30 -13.46
CA ALA A 265 -19.42 10.97 -13.84
C ALA A 265 -19.71 12.16 -12.90
#